data_36d2c593ca6879e1b0175350425b73a2
#
_entry.id   36d2c593ca6879e1b0175350425b73a2
#
_cell.length_a   1.000
_cell.length_b   1.000
_cell.length_c   1.000
_cell.angle_alpha   90.00
_cell.angle_beta   90.00
_cell.angle_gamma   90.00
#
_symmetry.space_group_name_H-M   'P 1'
#
loop_
_entity.id
_entity.type
_entity.pdbx_description
1 polymer ?
#
loop_
_entity_poly.entity_id
_entity_poly.type
_entity_poly.pdbx_seq_one_letter_code
_entity_poly.pdbx_strand_id
1 'polypeptide(L)' 'MDIRNYRESQPTFNSRFAFCKWINESLSQMDLNISVPYLRDLESGRSIPSLRLAVAVEDFTSRQVTVRDWVGLSLRR' A
#
# COMPACT_ATOMS: atom_id res chain seq x y z
N MET A 1 -8.72 3.15 -6.08
CA MET A 1 -7.90 4.31 -5.64
C MET A 1 -6.48 3.84 -5.45
N ASP A 2 -5.49 4.57 -5.92
CA ASP A 2 -4.12 4.14 -5.69
C ASP A 2 -3.68 4.46 -4.26
N ILE A 3 -2.55 3.89 -3.84
CA ILE A 3 -2.13 3.99 -2.46
C ILE A 3 -1.78 5.42 -2.06
N ARG A 4 -1.24 6.21 -2.99
CA ARG A 4 -0.93 7.61 -2.70
C ARG A 4 -2.20 8.42 -2.45
N ASN A 5 -3.20 8.25 -3.31
CA ASN A 5 -4.46 8.94 -3.13
C ASN A 5 -5.15 8.52 -1.84
N TYR A 6 -5.06 7.25 -1.49
CA TYR A 6 -5.62 6.79 -0.24
C TYR A 6 -4.94 7.48 0.95
N ARG A 7 -3.61 7.52 0.95
CA ARG A 7 -2.87 8.19 2.03
C ARG A 7 -3.25 9.65 2.13
N GLU A 8 -3.30 10.33 0.99
CA GLU A 8 -3.60 11.77 0.97
C GLU A 8 -5.04 12.08 1.36
N SER A 9 -5.94 11.12 1.24
CA SER A 9 -7.33 11.31 1.61
C SER A 9 -7.57 11.15 3.12
N GLN A 10 -6.57 10.65 3.86
CA GLN A 10 -6.71 10.40 5.29
C GLN A 10 -6.06 11.52 6.09
N PRO A 11 -6.82 12.26 6.89
CA PRO A 11 -6.25 13.39 7.63
C PRO A 11 -5.17 12.98 8.64
N THR A 12 -5.16 11.71 9.09
CA THR A 12 -4.16 11.25 10.05
C THR A 12 -2.84 10.87 9.42
N PHE A 13 -2.78 10.73 8.10
CA PHE A 13 -1.57 10.27 7.41
C PHE A 13 -0.95 11.42 6.62
N ASN A 14 -0.58 12.47 7.32
CA ASN A 14 -0.01 13.65 6.68
C ASN A 14 1.44 13.46 6.25
N SER A 15 2.04 12.30 6.54
CA SER A 15 3.38 11.97 6.08
C SER A 15 3.45 10.48 5.74
N ARG A 16 4.43 10.14 4.89
CA ARG A 16 4.67 8.73 4.58
C ARG A 16 5.12 7.96 5.80
N PHE A 17 5.83 8.62 6.71
CA PHE A 17 6.30 7.96 7.92
C PHE A 17 5.12 7.48 8.78
N ALA A 18 4.14 8.35 9.01
CA ALA A 18 2.97 7.98 9.80
C ALA A 18 2.16 6.88 9.12
N PHE A 19 2.01 6.98 7.81
CA PHE A 19 1.28 5.99 7.04
C PHE A 19 2.00 4.64 7.05
N CYS A 20 3.32 4.66 6.89
CA CYS A 20 4.13 3.46 6.90
C CYS A 20 4.03 2.74 8.25
N LYS A 21 4.04 3.50 9.34
CA LYS A 21 3.89 2.94 10.67
C LYS A 21 2.55 2.22 10.81
N TRP A 22 1.49 2.86 10.34
CA TRP A 22 0.16 2.27 10.39
C TRP A 22 0.07 0.99 9.55
N ILE A 23 0.65 1.02 8.35
CA ILE A 23 0.68 -0.15 7.48
C ILE A 23 1.41 -1.31 8.17
N ASN A 24 2.58 -1.02 8.75
CA ASN A 24 3.37 -2.08 9.37
C ASN A 24 2.66 -2.69 10.58
N GLU A 25 1.92 -1.89 11.32
CA GLU A 25 1.10 -2.41 12.41
C GLU A 25 0.02 -3.36 11.88
N SER A 26 -0.57 -3.01 10.74
CA SER A 26 -1.60 -3.85 10.12
C SER A 26 -1.01 -5.12 9.52
N LEU A 27 0.23 -5.05 9.03
CA LEU A 27 0.88 -6.18 8.37
C LEU A 27 1.60 -7.11 9.34
N SER A 28 1.74 -6.73 10.61
CA SER A 28 2.54 -7.49 11.56
C SER A 28 2.05 -8.93 11.73
N GLN A 29 0.75 -9.15 11.60
CA GLN A 29 0.17 -10.48 11.75
C GLN A 29 0.51 -11.39 10.57
N MET A 30 0.97 -10.83 9.48
CA MET A 30 1.30 -11.58 8.27
C MET A 30 2.80 -11.68 8.04
N ASP A 31 3.61 -11.25 9.01
CA ASP A 31 5.06 -11.19 8.88
C ASP A 31 5.50 -10.36 7.68
N LEU A 32 4.75 -9.32 7.38
CA LEU A 32 5.08 -8.39 6.31
C LEU A 32 5.41 -7.05 6.92
N ASN A 33 6.35 -6.35 6.29
CA ASN A 33 6.61 -4.96 6.64
C ASN A 33 7.14 -4.22 5.41
N ILE A 34 7.08 -2.90 5.46
CA ILE A 34 7.62 -2.06 4.40
C ILE A 34 8.42 -0.93 5.04
N SER A 35 9.37 -0.38 4.28
CA SER A 35 10.12 0.79 4.69
C SER A 35 9.52 2.04 4.06
N VAL A 36 9.88 3.20 4.60
CA VAL A 36 9.43 4.47 4.02
C VAL A 36 9.93 4.64 2.59
N PRO A 37 11.22 4.36 2.27
CA PRO A 37 11.65 4.41 0.87
C PRO A 37 10.89 3.47 -0.04
N TYR A 38 10.56 2.28 0.44
CA TYR A 38 9.79 1.34 -0.36
C TYR A 38 8.37 1.86 -0.61
N LEU A 39 7.74 2.44 0.41
CA LEU A 39 6.43 3.05 0.25
C LEU A 39 6.46 4.16 -0.79
N ARG A 40 7.51 4.98 -0.76
CA ARG A 40 7.68 6.03 -1.76
C ARG A 40 7.75 5.44 -3.16
N ASP A 41 8.49 4.34 -3.31
CA ASP A 41 8.60 3.69 -4.61
C ASP A 41 7.27 3.08 -5.05
N LEU A 42 6.50 2.54 -4.12
CA LEU A 42 5.16 2.05 -4.44
C LEU A 42 4.25 3.18 -4.90
N GLU A 43 4.32 4.33 -4.23
CA GLU A 43 3.49 5.48 -4.59
C GLU A 43 3.85 6.06 -5.95
N SER A 44 5.11 5.99 -6.32
CA SER A 44 5.58 6.56 -7.59
C SER A 44 5.50 5.57 -8.75
N GLY A 45 5.21 4.31 -8.48
CA GLY A 45 5.16 3.29 -9.51
C GLY A 45 6.50 2.66 -9.82
N ARG A 46 7.55 3.00 -9.08
CA ARG A 46 8.87 2.41 -9.31
C ARG A 46 8.97 0.97 -8.84
N SER A 47 8.19 0.62 -7.84
CA SER A 47 8.16 -0.74 -7.32
C SER A 47 6.76 -1.30 -7.40
N ILE A 48 6.67 -2.59 -7.61
CA ILE A 48 5.41 -3.31 -7.68
C ILE A 48 5.35 -4.21 -6.46
N PRO A 49 4.29 -4.15 -5.64
CA PRO A 49 4.20 -5.01 -4.47
C PRO A 49 4.00 -6.45 -4.88
N SER A 50 4.35 -7.37 -3.99
CA SER A 50 3.97 -8.76 -4.19
C SER A 50 2.44 -8.86 -4.14
N LEU A 51 1.91 -9.93 -4.74
CA LEU A 51 0.47 -10.15 -4.68
C LEU A 51 -0.02 -10.24 -3.24
N ARG A 52 0.77 -10.90 -2.38
CA ARG A 52 0.43 -11.04 -0.97
C ARG A 52 0.31 -9.67 -0.29
N LEU A 53 1.24 -8.76 -0.56
CA LEU A 53 1.18 -7.42 0.00
C LEU A 53 -0.01 -6.65 -0.58
N ALA A 54 -0.24 -6.76 -1.88
CA ALA A 54 -1.36 -6.06 -2.52
C ALA A 54 -2.70 -6.51 -1.95
N VAL A 55 -2.87 -7.81 -1.73
CA VAL A 55 -4.10 -8.33 -1.14
C VAL A 55 -4.27 -7.86 0.29
N ALA A 56 -3.19 -7.84 1.06
CA ALA A 56 -3.24 -7.34 2.43
C ALA A 56 -3.65 -5.86 2.47
N VAL A 57 -3.08 -5.06 1.58
CA VAL A 57 -3.45 -3.64 1.49
C VAL A 57 -4.92 -3.48 1.13
N GLU A 58 -5.41 -4.29 0.22
CA GLU A 58 -6.83 -4.25 -0.13
C GLU A 58 -7.70 -4.55 1.10
N ASP A 59 -7.30 -5.53 1.90
CA ASP A 59 -8.07 -5.90 3.09
C ASP A 59 -8.11 -4.78 4.11
N PHE A 60 -6.95 -4.23 4.49
CA PHE A 60 -6.97 -3.25 5.59
C PHE A 60 -7.37 -1.85 5.14
N THR A 61 -7.46 -1.59 3.85
CA THR A 61 -8.02 -0.32 3.36
C THR A 61 -9.50 -0.45 3.03
N SER A 62 -10.14 -1.53 3.42
CA SER A 62 -11.55 -1.80 3.13
C SER A 62 -11.82 -1.75 1.62
N ARG A 63 -10.90 -2.31 0.86
CA ARG A 63 -10.96 -2.43 -0.60
C ARG A 63 -10.88 -1.10 -1.33
N GLN A 64 -10.43 -0.05 -0.67
CA GLN A 64 -10.24 1.23 -1.36
C GLN A 64 -8.99 1.21 -2.22
N VAL A 65 -7.95 0.47 -1.81
CA VAL A 65 -6.77 0.26 -2.65
C VAL A 65 -6.80 -1.21 -3.07
N THR A 66 -7.27 -1.45 -4.28
CA THR A 66 -7.46 -2.82 -4.76
C THR A 66 -6.22 -3.32 -5.48
N VAL A 67 -6.17 -4.62 -5.70
CA VAL A 67 -5.07 -5.22 -6.47
C VAL A 67 -4.98 -4.59 -7.85
N ARG A 68 -6.11 -4.21 -8.43
CA ARG A 68 -6.16 -3.61 -9.76
C ARG A 68 -5.57 -2.20 -9.80
N ASP A 69 -5.47 -1.55 -8.65
CA ASP A 69 -4.91 -0.20 -8.60
C ASP A 69 -3.39 -0.19 -8.74
N TRP A 70 -2.75 -1.36 -8.67
CA TRP A 70 -1.30 -1.46 -8.81
C TRP A 70 -0.96 -1.71 -10.27
N VAL A 71 -0.36 -0.71 -10.90
CA VAL A 71 0.14 -0.88 -12.26
C VAL A 71 1.21 -1.95 -12.24
N GLY A 72 1.14 -2.92 -13.12
CA GLY A 72 2.08 -4.02 -13.16
C GLY A 72 1.60 -5.28 -12.46
N LEU A 73 0.63 -5.17 -11.55
CA LEU A 73 -0.08 -6.32 -11.03
C LEU A 73 -1.34 -6.61 -11.80
N SER A 74 -1.66 -5.76 -12.75
CA SER A 74 -2.84 -6.01 -13.55
C SER A 74 -2.64 -7.33 -14.27
N LEU A 75 -3.61 -8.15 -14.11
CA LEU A 75 -3.55 -9.47 -14.65
C LEU A 75 -3.80 -9.38 -16.12
N ARG A 76 -2.97 -9.80 -16.84
CA ARG A 76 -3.11 -9.84 -18.13
C ARG A 76 -3.59 -10.99 -18.67
N ARG A 77 -3.72 -11.05 -18.38
CA ARG A 77 -3.94 -11.92 -18.65
C ARG A 77 -4.40 -12.19 -19.03
#